data_c2f8f2d685c726b666aa4a7d6fc785ac
#
_entry.id   c2f8f2d685c726b666aa4a7d6fc785ac
#
_cell.length_a   1.000
_cell.length_b   1.000
_cell.length_c   1.000
_cell.angle_alpha   90.00
_cell.angle_beta   90.00
_cell.angle_gamma   90.00
#
_symmetry.space_group_name_H-M   'P 1'
#
loop_
_entity.id
_entity.type
_entity.pdbx_description
1 polymer ?
#
loop_
_entity_poly.entity_id
_entity_poly.type
_entity_poly.pdbx_seq_one_letter_code
_entity_poly.pdbx_strand_id
1 'polypeptide(L)'
;KYMPITSSAKKALRQSFRKRDFNLKRLNEMKVAVKTARKLKTENKDEALKQLAVAYKAIDKAAKRGVIKKGAADRKKSRLAKFLVK
;
A
#
# COMPACT_ATOMS: atom_id res chain seq x y z
N LYS A 1 -8.65 23.37 27.49
CA LYS A 1 -9.04 22.50 28.58
C LYS A 1 -8.00 21.42 28.83
N TYR A 2 -7.45 21.39 30.02
CA TYR A 2 -6.41 20.42 30.33
C TYR A 2 -7.01 19.06 30.71
N MET A 3 -6.50 18.01 30.12
CA MET A 3 -6.81 16.65 30.51
C MET A 3 -5.53 15.95 30.93
N PRO A 4 -5.47 15.39 32.15
CA PRO A 4 -4.29 14.63 32.54
C PRO A 4 -4.15 13.38 31.67
N ILE A 5 -2.95 13.16 31.15
CA ILE A 5 -2.66 12.01 30.32
C ILE A 5 -2.06 10.92 31.21
N THR A 6 -2.78 9.79 31.34
CA THR A 6 -2.28 8.63 32.08
C THR A 6 -1.20 7.91 31.28
N SER A 7 -0.46 7.04 31.95
CA SER A 7 0.54 6.19 31.28
C SER A 7 -0.08 5.35 30.17
N SER A 8 -1.28 4.80 30.42
CA SER A 8 -2.01 4.02 29.43
C SER A 8 -2.39 4.86 28.22
N ALA A 9 -2.84 6.10 28.45
CA ALA A 9 -3.20 7.01 27.36
C ALA A 9 -1.97 7.41 26.55
N LYS A 10 -0.85 7.67 27.20
CA LYS A 10 0.42 7.97 26.51
C LYS A 10 0.86 6.80 25.64
N LYS A 11 0.77 5.57 26.15
CA LYS A 11 1.11 4.37 25.40
C LYS A 11 0.19 4.19 24.20
N ALA A 12 -1.11 4.37 24.38
CA ALA A 12 -2.09 4.27 23.30
C ALA A 12 -1.81 5.30 22.20
N LEU A 13 -1.46 6.53 22.59
CA LEU A 13 -1.12 7.58 21.65
C LEU A 13 0.11 7.23 20.83
N ARG A 14 1.17 6.72 21.47
CA ARG A 14 2.38 6.28 20.78
C ARG A 14 2.09 5.13 19.82
N GLN A 15 1.28 4.17 20.21
CA GLN A 15 0.87 3.06 19.34
C GLN A 15 0.07 3.56 18.14
N SER A 16 -0.80 4.55 18.34
CA SER A 16 -1.57 5.17 17.28
C SER A 16 -0.66 5.82 16.25
N PHE A 17 0.35 6.56 16.68
CA PHE A 17 1.33 7.17 15.78
C PHE A 17 2.13 6.11 15.02
N ARG A 18 2.56 5.05 15.67
CA ARG A 18 3.27 3.95 15.01
C ARG A 18 2.42 3.28 13.95
N LYS A 19 1.14 3.01 14.25
CA LYS A 19 0.21 2.43 13.27
C LYS A 19 0.05 3.34 12.06
N ARG A 20 -0.08 4.63 12.31
CA ARG A 20 -0.21 5.62 11.24
C ARG A 20 1.03 5.62 10.35
N ASP A 21 2.22 5.60 10.95
CA ASP A 21 3.48 5.57 10.21
C ASP A 21 3.59 4.30 9.36
N PHE A 22 3.28 3.15 9.93
CA PHE A 22 3.27 1.89 9.19
C PHE A 22 2.27 1.90 8.04
N ASN A 23 1.08 2.45 8.27
CA ASN A 23 0.06 2.52 7.23
C ASN A 23 0.49 3.43 6.08
N LEU A 24 1.09 4.57 6.39
CA LEU A 24 1.64 5.48 5.39
C LEU A 24 2.75 4.81 4.59
N LYS A 25 3.63 4.09 5.26
CA LYS A 25 4.72 3.35 4.62
C LYS A 25 4.17 2.31 3.64
N ARG A 26 3.17 1.53 4.06
CA ARG A 26 2.53 0.52 3.19
C ARG A 26 1.84 1.15 2.00
N LEU A 27 1.16 2.28 2.21
CA LEU A 27 0.51 3.01 1.14
C LEU A 27 1.54 3.49 0.12
N ASN A 28 2.66 4.04 0.58
CA ASN A 28 3.74 4.50 -0.28
C ASN A 28 4.39 3.34 -1.05
N GLU A 29 4.63 2.21 -0.39
CA GLU A 29 5.17 1.01 -1.04
C GLU A 29 4.26 0.54 -2.17
N MET A 30 2.95 0.52 -1.93
CA MET A 30 1.96 0.17 -2.94
C MET A 30 2.01 1.12 -4.13
N LYS A 31 2.00 2.42 -3.86
CA LYS A 31 2.04 3.43 -4.93
C LYS A 31 3.31 3.35 -5.75
N VAL A 32 4.45 3.18 -5.10
CA VAL A 32 5.74 3.04 -5.78
C VAL A 32 5.77 1.77 -6.64
N ALA A 33 5.30 0.66 -6.12
CA ALA A 33 5.26 -0.60 -6.85
C ALA A 33 4.39 -0.50 -8.11
N VAL A 34 3.21 0.10 -8.00
CA VAL A 34 2.31 0.31 -9.13
C VAL A 34 2.94 1.24 -10.17
N LYS A 35 3.53 2.34 -9.72
CA LYS A 35 4.19 3.31 -10.60
C LYS A 35 5.36 2.67 -11.35
N THR A 36 6.17 1.89 -10.64
CA THR A 36 7.32 1.19 -11.25
C THR A 36 6.86 0.20 -12.31
N ALA A 37 5.81 -0.58 -12.02
CA ALA A 37 5.26 -1.53 -12.99
C ALA A 37 4.77 -0.82 -14.25
N ARG A 38 4.07 0.29 -14.10
CA ARG A 38 3.59 1.08 -15.24
C ARG A 38 4.74 1.64 -16.08
N LYS A 39 5.77 2.13 -15.42
CA LYS A 39 6.95 2.67 -16.11
C LYS A 39 7.66 1.58 -16.90
N LEU A 40 7.82 0.40 -16.34
CA LEU A 40 8.50 -0.72 -16.98
C LEU A 40 7.75 -1.27 -18.19
N LYS A 41 6.45 -1.01 -18.31
CA LYS A 41 5.67 -1.47 -19.45
C LYS A 41 6.29 -1.00 -20.78
N THR A 42 6.74 0.25 -20.83
CA THR A 42 7.33 0.83 -22.03
C THR A 42 8.81 0.49 -22.21
N GLU A 43 9.51 0.20 -21.11
CA GLU A 43 10.94 -0.06 -21.12
C GLU A 43 11.26 -1.55 -21.32
N ASN A 44 10.58 -2.41 -20.55
CA ASN A 44 10.82 -3.86 -20.59
C ASN A 44 9.59 -4.58 -20.07
N LYS A 45 8.84 -5.19 -21.00
CA LYS A 45 7.58 -5.86 -20.66
C LYS A 45 7.78 -7.04 -19.71
N ASP A 46 8.85 -7.82 -19.85
CA ASP A 46 9.13 -8.95 -18.98
C ASP A 46 9.37 -8.48 -17.53
N GLU A 47 10.15 -7.43 -17.36
CA GLU A 47 10.38 -6.80 -16.07
C GLU A 47 9.08 -6.23 -15.48
N ALA A 48 8.23 -5.66 -16.35
CA ALA A 48 6.93 -5.14 -15.94
C ALA A 48 6.06 -6.24 -15.36
N LEU A 49 6.04 -7.42 -15.97
CA LEU A 49 5.26 -8.56 -15.48
C LEU A 49 5.79 -9.08 -14.15
N LYS A 50 7.11 -9.09 -13.96
CA LYS A 50 7.73 -9.42 -12.67
C LYS A 50 7.33 -8.40 -11.61
N GLN A 51 7.38 -7.13 -11.96
CA GLN A 51 6.98 -6.05 -11.06
C GLN A 51 5.49 -6.10 -10.74
N LEU A 52 4.66 -6.63 -11.64
CA LEU A 52 3.24 -6.83 -11.40
C LEU A 52 3.01 -7.73 -10.18
N ALA A 53 3.78 -8.81 -10.05
CA ALA A 53 3.70 -9.68 -8.89
C ALA A 53 4.05 -8.94 -7.59
N VAL A 54 5.07 -8.10 -7.64
CA VAL A 54 5.47 -7.26 -6.50
C VAL A 54 4.35 -6.26 -6.15
N ALA A 55 3.77 -5.63 -7.17
CA ALA A 55 2.66 -4.69 -6.97
C ALA A 55 1.43 -5.38 -6.37
N TYR A 56 1.08 -6.57 -6.83
CA TYR A 56 -0.01 -7.36 -6.27
C TYR A 56 0.21 -7.64 -4.79
N LYS A 57 1.41 -8.05 -4.45
CA LYS A 57 1.78 -8.33 -3.07
C LYS A 57 1.63 -7.08 -2.18
N ALA A 58 2.11 -5.94 -2.66
CA ALA A 58 2.00 -4.68 -1.93
C ALA A 58 0.54 -4.25 -1.75
N ILE A 59 -0.29 -4.40 -2.80
CA ILE A 59 -1.72 -4.07 -2.74
C ILE A 59 -2.43 -5.00 -1.75
N ASP A 60 -2.16 -6.30 -1.80
CA ASP A 60 -2.78 -7.26 -0.89
C ASP A 60 -2.39 -7.00 0.56
N LYS A 61 -1.14 -6.66 0.83
CA LYS A 61 -0.70 -6.28 2.17
C LYS A 61 -1.42 -5.05 2.68
N ALA A 62 -1.57 -4.03 1.82
CA ALA A 62 -2.28 -2.81 2.17
C ALA A 62 -3.75 -3.11 2.50
N ALA A 63 -4.41 -3.97 1.72
CA ALA A 63 -5.79 -4.38 1.96
C ALA A 63 -5.91 -5.18 3.27
N LYS A 64 -5.00 -6.12 3.49
CA LYS A 64 -4.99 -6.95 4.70
C LYS A 64 -4.84 -6.12 5.97
N ARG A 65 -4.05 -5.06 5.92
CA ARG A 65 -3.83 -4.17 7.06
C ARG A 65 -4.89 -3.08 7.19
N GLY A 66 -5.85 -3.03 6.28
CA GLY A 66 -6.92 -2.04 6.33
C GLY A 66 -6.50 -0.66 5.83
N VAL A 67 -5.34 -0.53 5.18
CA VAL A 67 -4.90 0.74 4.60
C VAL A 67 -5.79 1.14 3.44
N ILE A 68 -6.22 0.15 2.66
CA ILE A 68 -7.20 0.33 1.59
C ILE A 68 -8.30 -0.72 1.73
N LYS A 69 -9.46 -0.44 1.15
CA LYS A 69 -10.57 -1.39 1.16
C LYS A 69 -10.30 -2.52 0.17
N LYS A 70 -10.83 -3.71 0.47
CA LYS A 70 -10.67 -4.89 -0.39
C LYS A 70 -11.17 -4.62 -1.81
N GLY A 71 -12.31 -3.96 -1.96
CA GLY A 71 -12.84 -3.63 -3.28
C GLY A 71 -11.92 -2.70 -4.07
N ALA A 72 -11.30 -1.73 -3.40
CA ALA A 72 -10.32 -0.85 -4.02
C ALA A 72 -9.07 -1.64 -4.43
N ALA A 73 -8.63 -2.58 -3.59
CA ALA A 73 -7.47 -3.44 -3.89
C ALA A 73 -7.73 -4.28 -5.15
N ASP A 74 -8.87 -4.92 -5.22
CA ASP A 74 -9.25 -5.75 -6.37
C ASP A 74 -9.29 -4.92 -7.66
N ARG A 75 -9.84 -3.71 -7.56
CA ARG A 75 -9.92 -2.78 -8.68
C ARG A 75 -8.54 -2.35 -9.17
N LYS A 76 -7.65 -2.02 -8.24
CA LYS A 76 -6.27 -1.62 -8.56
C LYS A 76 -5.51 -2.76 -9.24
N LYS A 77 -5.63 -3.97 -8.72
CA LYS A 77 -4.99 -5.15 -9.30
C LYS A 77 -5.51 -5.41 -10.72
N SER A 78 -6.82 -5.38 -10.90
CA SER A 78 -7.46 -5.62 -12.19
C SER A 78 -7.03 -4.59 -13.24
N ARG A 79 -7.06 -3.31 -12.89
CA ARG A 79 -6.66 -2.23 -13.79
C ARG A 79 -5.19 -2.32 -14.17
N LEU A 80 -4.33 -2.61 -13.21
CA LEU A 80 -2.90 -2.73 -13.45
C LEU A 80 -2.60 -3.91 -14.37
N ALA A 81 -3.22 -5.06 -14.13
CA ALA A 81 -3.06 -6.24 -14.97
C ALA A 81 -3.48 -5.96 -16.42
N LYS A 82 -4.64 -5.35 -16.61
CA LYS A 82 -5.14 -4.98 -17.94
C LYS A 82 -4.20 -4.01 -18.64
N PHE A 83 -3.68 -3.04 -17.91
CA PHE A 83 -2.75 -2.06 -18.44
C PHE A 83 -1.45 -2.71 -18.92
N LEU A 84 -0.91 -3.65 -18.15
CA LEU A 84 0.36 -4.30 -18.46
C LEU A 84 0.25 -5.34 -19.59
N VAL A 85 -0.92 -5.98 -19.71
CA VAL A 85 -1.15 -7.00 -20.74
C VAL A 85 -1.40 -6.36 -22.12
N LYS A 86 -1.94 -5.17 -22.12
CA LYS A 86 -2.11 -4.42 -23.38
C LYS A 86 -0.72 -4.05 -23.92
#